data_f03c0d1355214352e68de07f1b893aa6
#
_entry.id   f03c0d1355214352e68de07f1b893aa6
#
_cell.length_a   1.000
_cell.length_b   1.000
_cell.length_c   1.000
_cell.angle_alpha   90.00
_cell.angle_beta   90.00
_cell.angle_gamma   90.00
#
_symmetry.space_group_name_H-M   'P 1'
#
loop_
_entity.id
_entity.type
_entity.pdbx_description
1 polymer ?
#
loop_
_entity_poly.entity_id
_entity_poly.type
_entity_poly.pdbx_seq_one_letter_code
_entity_poly.pdbx_strand_id
1 'polypeptide(L)'
;MSSSSATPLSPLTASGSMDAPPDQAASSVVDEEIAHFNALAGEWWNPKGPMAPLHAMNPLRTDWVKQHAAPLPAGRTPTLLDIGCGAGLASERYARIGFETLGVDASPDGIAAARHHLATHPLQPGSAPLSYHNGNAEDLVKAGETFDVISALEIIEHVRNPQAFLQLLATLTRPGGYVAVSTLNRTLRSFLVAKLGAEYVMRFLEPGTHDWKKFIRPQELDRMARQCGLRLRALSGLSFHPPQWVESRDTSINYIAMFVRD
;
A
#
# COMPACT_ATOMS: atom_id res chain seq x y z
N MET A 1 -7.35 -1.47 39.16
CA MET A 1 -7.70 -2.27 37.96
C MET A 1 -8.45 -1.35 36.99
N SER A 2 -7.72 -0.62 36.15
CA SER A 2 -8.30 0.31 35.18
C SER A 2 -8.34 -0.38 33.85
N SER A 3 -9.54 -0.76 33.40
CA SER A 3 -9.79 -1.30 32.07
C SER A 3 -9.66 -0.17 31.04
N SER A 4 -8.54 -0.13 30.35
CA SER A 4 -8.39 0.72 29.17
C SER A 4 -9.18 0.06 28.03
N SER A 5 -10.38 0.57 27.76
CA SER A 5 -11.19 0.19 26.60
C SER A 5 -10.53 0.78 25.36
N ALA A 6 -9.98 -0.09 24.50
CA ALA A 6 -9.60 0.30 23.16
C ALA A 6 -10.87 0.77 22.43
N THR A 7 -10.91 2.00 21.96
CA THR A 7 -11.97 2.51 21.09
C THR A 7 -11.76 1.86 19.73
N PRO A 8 -12.74 1.11 19.20
CA PRO A 8 -12.64 0.62 17.81
C PRO A 8 -12.58 1.81 16.87
N LEU A 9 -11.93 1.64 15.70
CA LEU A 9 -11.92 2.64 14.64
C LEU A 9 -13.38 3.05 14.37
N SER A 10 -13.70 4.32 14.63
CA SER A 10 -15.05 4.82 14.36
C SER A 10 -15.35 4.64 12.88
N PRO A 11 -16.53 4.12 12.50
CA PRO A 11 -16.93 4.12 11.11
C PRO A 11 -16.94 5.58 10.65
N LEU A 12 -16.18 5.89 9.59
CA LEU A 12 -16.21 7.21 8.94
C LEU A 12 -17.65 7.44 8.48
N THR A 13 -18.44 8.15 9.28
CA THR A 13 -19.81 8.51 8.93
C THR A 13 -19.76 9.51 7.78
N ALA A 14 -20.30 9.11 6.64
CA ALA A 14 -20.54 9.97 5.51
C ALA A 14 -21.62 11.02 5.88
N SER A 15 -21.21 12.14 6.48
CA SER A 15 -22.02 13.34 6.61
C SER A 15 -21.12 14.56 6.43
N GLY A 16 -20.80 14.85 5.18
CA GLY A 16 -20.19 16.10 4.76
C GLY A 16 -20.72 16.42 3.37
N SER A 17 -21.34 17.58 3.22
CA SER A 17 -21.94 18.09 1.99
C SER A 17 -20.96 18.00 0.82
N MET A 18 -21.41 17.31 -0.24
CA MET A 18 -20.85 17.48 -1.59
C MET A 18 -21.00 18.95 -1.96
N ASP A 19 -19.85 19.63 -2.23
CA ASP A 19 -19.70 20.66 -3.24
C ASP A 19 -18.46 21.54 -2.97
N ALA A 20 -17.27 20.99 -3.30
CA ALA A 20 -16.14 21.71 -3.89
C ALA A 20 -15.21 20.65 -4.49
N PRO A 21 -14.70 20.80 -5.73
CA PRO A 21 -13.65 19.92 -6.22
C PRO A 21 -12.45 20.04 -5.26
N PRO A 22 -11.83 18.92 -4.84
CA PRO A 22 -10.64 19.00 -4.00
C PRO A 22 -9.62 19.86 -4.71
N ASP A 23 -8.93 20.71 -3.96
CA ASP A 23 -7.82 21.51 -4.47
C ASP A 23 -6.77 20.54 -5.05
N GLN A 24 -6.80 20.36 -6.38
CA GLN A 24 -5.94 19.40 -7.10
C GLN A 24 -4.46 19.65 -6.86
N ALA A 25 -4.08 20.86 -6.43
CA ALA A 25 -2.70 21.21 -6.09
C ALA A 25 -2.25 20.61 -4.74
N ALA A 26 -3.18 20.24 -3.86
CA ALA A 26 -2.89 19.69 -2.52
C ALA A 26 -2.92 18.15 -2.46
N SER A 27 -3.44 17.47 -3.49
CA SER A 27 -3.54 15.99 -3.50
C SER A 27 -2.26 15.31 -3.94
N SER A 28 -1.85 14.25 -3.24
CA SER A 28 -0.75 13.35 -3.66
C SER A 28 -1.10 12.52 -4.90
N VAL A 29 -2.38 12.43 -5.23
CA VAL A 29 -2.93 11.55 -6.28
C VAL A 29 -2.82 12.17 -7.66
N VAL A 30 -2.63 11.34 -8.70
CA VAL A 30 -2.59 11.72 -10.12
C VAL A 30 -3.83 11.13 -10.82
N ASP A 31 -4.67 11.98 -11.41
CA ASP A 31 -5.96 11.58 -12.00
C ASP A 31 -5.82 10.57 -13.15
N GLU A 32 -4.74 10.66 -13.94
CA GLU A 32 -4.43 9.71 -15.02
C GLU A 32 -4.17 8.30 -14.48
N GLU A 33 -3.50 8.20 -13.33
CA GLU A 33 -3.24 6.92 -12.66
C GLU A 33 -4.55 6.31 -12.14
N ILE A 34 -5.46 7.13 -11.58
CA ILE A 34 -6.79 6.65 -11.14
C ILE A 34 -7.55 6.03 -12.32
N ALA A 35 -7.61 6.71 -13.47
CA ALA A 35 -8.31 6.22 -14.65
C ALA A 35 -7.75 4.88 -15.13
N HIS A 36 -6.42 4.71 -15.08
CA HIS A 36 -5.76 3.46 -15.43
C HIS A 36 -6.15 2.32 -14.48
N PHE A 37 -6.12 2.53 -13.17
CA PHE A 37 -6.51 1.51 -12.18
C PHE A 37 -8.01 1.18 -12.23
N ASN A 38 -8.87 2.14 -12.52
CA ASN A 38 -10.31 1.90 -12.72
C ASN A 38 -10.55 0.90 -13.87
N ALA A 39 -9.83 1.03 -14.99
CA ALA A 39 -9.98 0.11 -16.11
C ALA A 39 -9.62 -1.36 -15.78
N LEU A 40 -8.81 -1.58 -14.75
CA LEU A 40 -8.37 -2.91 -14.32
C LEU A 40 -9.25 -3.50 -13.19
N ALA A 41 -10.16 -2.73 -12.60
CA ALA A 41 -10.91 -3.12 -11.40
C ALA A 41 -11.64 -4.46 -11.53
N GLY A 42 -12.20 -4.77 -12.71
CA GLY A 42 -12.93 -6.03 -12.97
C GLY A 42 -12.04 -7.28 -13.03
N GLU A 43 -10.76 -7.13 -13.35
CA GLU A 43 -9.79 -8.23 -13.49
C GLU A 43 -8.88 -8.40 -12.27
N TRP A 44 -9.00 -7.55 -11.25
CA TRP A 44 -8.08 -7.49 -10.12
C TRP A 44 -7.97 -8.81 -9.35
N TRP A 45 -9.09 -9.48 -9.16
CA TRP A 45 -9.16 -10.76 -8.42
C TRP A 45 -8.97 -12.00 -9.30
N ASN A 46 -8.69 -11.84 -10.58
CA ASN A 46 -8.34 -12.94 -11.48
C ASN A 46 -6.84 -13.32 -11.30
N PRO A 47 -6.51 -14.46 -10.64
CA PRO A 47 -5.12 -14.85 -10.38
C PRO A 47 -4.35 -15.25 -11.66
N LYS A 48 -5.05 -15.36 -12.80
CA LYS A 48 -4.47 -15.62 -14.11
C LYS A 48 -4.55 -14.42 -15.04
N GLY A 49 -5.07 -13.30 -14.55
CA GLY A 49 -5.23 -12.04 -15.26
C GLY A 49 -4.00 -11.14 -15.18
N PRO A 50 -4.15 -9.86 -15.53
CA PRO A 50 -3.07 -8.88 -15.49
C PRO A 50 -2.40 -8.74 -14.13
N MET A 51 -3.16 -8.98 -13.04
CA MET A 51 -2.68 -8.88 -11.65
C MET A 51 -2.03 -10.17 -11.12
N ALA A 52 -1.83 -11.21 -11.96
CA ALA A 52 -1.21 -12.48 -11.56
C ALA A 52 0.14 -12.31 -10.82
N PRO A 53 1.06 -11.40 -11.23
CA PRO A 53 2.30 -11.16 -10.50
C PRO A 53 2.07 -10.63 -9.08
N LEU A 54 1.06 -9.76 -8.89
CA LEU A 54 0.70 -9.23 -7.57
C LEU A 54 0.13 -10.33 -6.67
N HIS A 55 -0.75 -11.19 -7.22
CA HIS A 55 -1.26 -12.37 -6.50
C HIS A 55 -0.14 -13.28 -6.02
N ALA A 56 0.82 -13.58 -6.88
CA ALA A 56 1.94 -14.46 -6.56
C ALA A 56 2.89 -13.85 -5.50
N MET A 57 3.08 -12.53 -5.51
CA MET A 57 3.99 -11.81 -4.62
C MET A 57 3.34 -11.43 -3.28
N ASN A 58 2.00 -11.30 -3.26
CA ASN A 58 1.27 -10.77 -2.12
C ASN A 58 1.54 -11.51 -0.78
N PRO A 59 1.57 -12.87 -0.71
CA PRO A 59 1.91 -13.57 0.52
C PRO A 59 3.27 -13.16 1.08
N LEU A 60 4.29 -13.13 0.23
CA LEU A 60 5.65 -12.76 0.63
C LEU A 60 5.71 -11.34 1.20
N ARG A 61 5.10 -10.35 0.51
CA ARG A 61 5.13 -8.94 0.93
C ARG A 61 4.43 -8.74 2.27
N THR A 62 3.24 -9.29 2.43
CA THR A 62 2.43 -9.09 3.64
C THR A 62 3.03 -9.81 4.86
N ASP A 63 3.59 -11.01 4.67
CA ASP A 63 4.29 -11.74 5.72
C ASP A 63 5.59 -11.02 6.11
N TRP A 64 6.32 -10.46 5.13
CA TRP A 64 7.49 -9.63 5.37
C TRP A 64 7.14 -8.38 6.19
N VAL A 65 6.04 -7.69 5.86
CA VAL A 65 5.56 -6.53 6.64
C VAL A 65 5.27 -6.95 8.09
N LYS A 66 4.53 -8.05 8.30
CA LYS A 66 4.23 -8.55 9.64
C LYS A 66 5.50 -8.88 10.44
N GLN A 67 6.46 -9.52 9.81
CA GLN A 67 7.74 -9.91 10.44
C GLN A 67 8.56 -8.70 10.88
N HIS A 68 8.62 -7.65 10.05
CA HIS A 68 9.47 -6.50 10.29
C HIS A 68 8.78 -5.36 11.07
N ALA A 69 7.45 -5.39 11.19
CA ALA A 69 6.67 -4.48 12.03
C ALA A 69 6.57 -5.01 13.49
N ALA A 70 7.68 -5.35 14.11
CA ALA A 70 7.72 -5.89 15.47
C ALA A 70 8.71 -5.09 16.36
N PRO A 71 8.42 -4.87 17.67
CA PRO A 71 7.24 -5.36 18.40
C PRO A 71 5.96 -4.59 18.06
N LEU A 72 4.84 -5.30 18.01
CA LEU A 72 3.50 -4.74 17.88
C LEU A 72 2.88 -4.53 19.28
N PRO A 73 1.84 -3.67 19.40
CA PRO A 73 1.15 -3.45 20.67
C PRO A 73 0.64 -4.76 21.27
N ALA A 74 0.90 -4.97 22.58
CA ALA A 74 0.37 -6.09 23.32
C ALA A 74 -1.04 -5.76 23.86
N GLY A 75 -1.91 -6.78 23.96
CA GLY A 75 -3.23 -6.68 24.58
C GLY A 75 -4.34 -6.07 23.72
N ARG A 76 -4.05 -5.72 22.46
CA ARG A 76 -5.04 -5.31 21.45
C ARG A 76 -4.62 -5.74 20.06
N THR A 77 -5.57 -5.82 19.14
CA THR A 77 -5.29 -6.01 17.72
C THR A 77 -4.55 -4.80 17.17
N PRO A 78 -3.39 -4.98 16.52
CA PRO A 78 -2.69 -3.86 15.89
C PRO A 78 -3.46 -3.33 14.68
N THR A 79 -3.52 -2.01 14.53
CA THR A 79 -4.17 -1.34 13.40
C THR A 79 -3.21 -1.17 12.24
N LEU A 80 -3.70 -1.42 11.00
CA LEU A 80 -2.93 -1.24 9.79
C LEU A 80 -3.73 -0.42 8.76
N LEU A 81 -3.07 0.60 8.20
CA LEU A 81 -3.54 1.31 7.01
C LEU A 81 -2.85 0.72 5.78
N ASP A 82 -3.64 0.26 4.81
CA ASP A 82 -3.16 -0.13 3.48
C ASP A 82 -3.54 0.97 2.50
N ILE A 83 -2.61 1.91 2.25
CA ILE A 83 -2.82 3.07 1.38
C ILE A 83 -2.43 2.76 -0.06
N GLY A 84 -3.33 3.06 -1.01
CA GLY A 84 -3.23 2.57 -2.38
C GLY A 84 -3.60 1.09 -2.47
N CYS A 85 -4.65 0.67 -1.76
CA CYS A 85 -5.01 -0.74 -1.63
C CYS A 85 -5.58 -1.37 -2.89
N GLY A 86 -5.95 -0.57 -3.91
CA GLY A 86 -6.63 -1.02 -5.11
C GLY A 86 -7.91 -1.80 -4.76
N ALA A 87 -8.05 -3.00 -5.32
CA ALA A 87 -9.18 -3.88 -5.00
C ALA A 87 -8.94 -4.76 -3.76
N GLY A 88 -8.02 -4.42 -2.86
CA GLY A 88 -7.94 -4.98 -1.52
C GLY A 88 -7.14 -6.27 -1.37
N LEU A 89 -6.32 -6.65 -2.35
CA LEU A 89 -5.58 -7.91 -2.34
C LEU A 89 -4.64 -8.05 -1.12
N ALA A 90 -3.90 -6.99 -0.77
CA ALA A 90 -3.04 -6.97 0.41
C ALA A 90 -3.86 -6.77 1.69
N SER A 91 -4.86 -5.90 1.66
CA SER A 91 -5.73 -5.58 2.80
C SER A 91 -6.41 -6.82 3.37
N GLU A 92 -7.01 -7.69 2.52
CA GLU A 92 -7.63 -8.91 2.99
C GLU A 92 -6.62 -9.87 3.63
N ARG A 93 -5.42 -9.96 3.07
CA ARG A 93 -4.39 -10.80 3.68
C ARG A 93 -3.92 -10.23 5.02
N TYR A 94 -3.75 -8.91 5.16
CA TYR A 94 -3.42 -8.29 6.44
C TYR A 94 -4.46 -8.60 7.51
N ALA A 95 -5.74 -8.54 7.18
CA ALA A 95 -6.81 -8.92 8.10
C ALA A 95 -6.72 -10.40 8.50
N ARG A 96 -6.45 -11.31 7.53
CA ARG A 96 -6.27 -12.75 7.79
C ARG A 96 -5.07 -13.05 8.69
N ILE A 97 -4.01 -12.27 8.62
CA ILE A 97 -2.82 -12.46 9.46
C ILE A 97 -2.83 -11.66 10.76
N GLY A 98 -3.95 -11.00 11.09
CA GLY A 98 -4.26 -10.47 12.41
C GLY A 98 -4.10 -8.96 12.58
N PHE A 99 -4.14 -8.16 11.51
CA PHE A 99 -4.22 -6.71 11.58
C PHE A 99 -5.65 -6.21 11.40
N GLU A 100 -6.14 -5.37 12.30
CA GLU A 100 -7.32 -4.56 12.04
C GLU A 100 -6.99 -3.57 10.91
N THR A 101 -7.57 -3.79 9.73
CA THR A 101 -7.10 -3.17 8.49
C THR A 101 -8.10 -2.16 7.94
N LEU A 102 -7.61 -0.98 7.59
CA LEU A 102 -8.30 -0.01 6.74
C LEU A 102 -7.60 0.04 5.38
N GLY A 103 -8.27 -0.41 4.31
CA GLY A 103 -7.82 -0.22 2.94
C GLY A 103 -8.33 1.12 2.39
N VAL A 104 -7.45 1.95 1.87
CA VAL A 104 -7.78 3.25 1.28
C VAL A 104 -7.20 3.36 -0.12
N ASP A 105 -8.04 3.77 -1.06
CA ASP A 105 -7.62 4.01 -2.44
C ASP A 105 -8.40 5.17 -3.05
N ALA A 106 -7.76 5.93 -3.92
CA ALA A 106 -8.38 7.03 -4.65
C ALA A 106 -9.30 6.55 -5.79
N SER A 107 -9.13 5.31 -6.26
CA SER A 107 -9.97 4.68 -7.27
C SER A 107 -11.32 4.23 -6.68
N PRO A 108 -12.45 4.86 -7.05
CA PRO A 108 -13.77 4.42 -6.59
C PRO A 108 -14.11 3.00 -7.11
N ASP A 109 -13.68 2.66 -8.33
CA ASP A 109 -13.94 1.35 -8.92
C ASP A 109 -13.09 0.26 -8.25
N GLY A 110 -11.84 0.57 -7.88
CA GLY A 110 -10.99 -0.29 -7.06
C GLY A 110 -11.65 -0.61 -5.71
N ILE A 111 -12.13 0.40 -5.00
CA ILE A 111 -12.83 0.23 -3.72
C ILE A 111 -14.16 -0.51 -3.88
N ALA A 112 -14.91 -0.26 -4.96
CA ALA A 112 -16.12 -1.02 -5.25
C ALA A 112 -15.81 -2.51 -5.46
N ALA A 113 -14.75 -2.83 -6.22
CA ALA A 113 -14.29 -4.20 -6.43
C ALA A 113 -13.83 -4.87 -5.13
N ALA A 114 -13.09 -4.14 -4.27
CA ALA A 114 -12.65 -4.63 -2.95
C ALA A 114 -13.85 -4.98 -2.05
N ARG A 115 -14.83 -4.09 -1.94
CA ARG A 115 -16.06 -4.31 -1.17
C ARG A 115 -16.88 -5.47 -1.71
N HIS A 116 -17.01 -5.55 -3.05
CA HIS A 116 -17.71 -6.65 -3.70
C HIS A 116 -17.06 -8.00 -3.41
N HIS A 117 -15.71 -8.08 -3.54
CA HIS A 117 -15.00 -9.31 -3.25
C HIS A 117 -15.14 -9.71 -1.78
N LEU A 118 -15.00 -8.80 -0.84
CA LEU A 118 -15.17 -9.08 0.59
C LEU A 118 -16.60 -9.56 0.92
N ALA A 119 -17.61 -9.01 0.26
CA ALA A 119 -19.01 -9.41 0.45
C ALA A 119 -19.31 -10.81 -0.10
N THR A 120 -18.71 -11.17 -1.25
CA THR A 120 -18.90 -12.47 -1.92
C THR A 120 -17.96 -13.56 -1.42
N HIS A 121 -16.81 -13.17 -0.86
CA HIS A 121 -15.78 -14.05 -0.30
C HIS A 121 -15.40 -13.58 1.12
N PRO A 122 -16.28 -13.74 2.11
CA PRO A 122 -16.05 -13.24 3.46
C PRO A 122 -14.76 -13.82 4.06
N LEU A 123 -14.12 -13.03 4.91
CA LEU A 123 -12.97 -13.49 5.67
C LEU A 123 -13.39 -14.63 6.60
N GLN A 124 -12.48 -15.57 6.83
CA GLN A 124 -12.76 -16.71 7.73
C GLN A 124 -12.92 -16.23 9.19
N PRO A 125 -13.70 -16.95 10.00
CA PRO A 125 -13.80 -16.69 11.44
C PRO A 125 -12.42 -16.65 12.08
N GLY A 126 -12.19 -15.64 12.92
CA GLY A 126 -10.88 -15.40 13.56
C GLY A 126 -9.97 -14.41 12.81
N SER A 127 -10.33 -13.98 11.61
CA SER A 127 -9.67 -12.85 10.96
C SER A 127 -9.98 -11.55 11.72
N ALA A 128 -9.03 -10.60 11.67
CA ALA A 128 -9.25 -9.27 12.23
C ALA A 128 -10.20 -8.43 11.36
N PRO A 129 -10.79 -7.34 11.89
CA PRO A 129 -11.68 -6.47 11.13
C PRO A 129 -11.00 -5.88 9.89
N LEU A 130 -11.79 -5.72 8.81
CA LEU A 130 -11.39 -5.09 7.56
C LEU A 130 -12.47 -4.14 7.08
N SER A 131 -12.07 -2.94 6.70
CA SER A 131 -12.93 -1.96 6.06
C SER A 131 -12.22 -1.27 4.90
N TYR A 132 -13.00 -0.69 3.98
CA TYR A 132 -12.49 0.02 2.81
C TYR A 132 -13.07 1.42 2.72
N HIS A 133 -12.24 2.39 2.38
CA HIS A 133 -12.62 3.78 2.20
C HIS A 133 -12.08 4.31 0.86
N ASN A 134 -12.95 4.97 0.07
CA ASN A 134 -12.51 5.69 -1.11
C ASN A 134 -12.06 7.09 -0.69
N GLY A 135 -10.78 7.41 -0.88
CA GLY A 135 -10.18 8.65 -0.42
C GLY A 135 -8.66 8.63 -0.57
N ASN A 136 -7.99 9.53 0.12
CA ASN A 136 -6.55 9.71 0.07
C ASN A 136 -5.94 9.88 1.47
N ALA A 137 -4.59 9.94 1.54
CA ALA A 137 -3.86 10.08 2.79
C ALA A 137 -4.13 11.44 3.48
N GLU A 138 -4.33 12.50 2.70
CA GLU A 138 -4.62 13.84 3.17
C GLU A 138 -5.92 13.90 3.98
N ASP A 139 -6.95 13.16 3.55
CA ASP A 139 -8.24 13.12 4.24
C ASP A 139 -8.12 12.44 5.61
N LEU A 140 -7.32 11.37 5.70
CA LEU A 140 -7.04 10.70 6.96
C LEU A 140 -6.24 11.59 7.93
N VAL A 141 -5.28 12.36 7.41
CA VAL A 141 -4.54 13.36 8.22
C VAL A 141 -5.47 14.43 8.76
N LYS A 142 -6.39 14.96 7.94
CA LYS A 142 -7.42 15.95 8.37
C LYS A 142 -8.35 15.37 9.43
N ALA A 143 -8.66 14.06 9.34
CA ALA A 143 -9.48 13.36 10.32
C ALA A 143 -8.72 13.02 11.61
N GLY A 144 -7.39 13.23 11.67
CA GLY A 144 -6.55 12.93 12.83
C GLY A 144 -6.32 11.42 13.07
N GLU A 145 -6.50 10.60 12.04
CA GLU A 145 -6.32 9.15 12.13
C GLU A 145 -4.85 8.77 12.34
N THR A 146 -4.62 7.68 13.08
CA THR A 146 -3.27 7.14 13.28
C THR A 146 -3.28 5.61 13.40
N PHE A 147 -2.20 4.97 12.90
CA PHE A 147 -2.08 3.53 12.78
C PHE A 147 -0.78 3.03 13.39
N ASP A 148 -0.75 1.75 13.81
CA ASP A 148 0.47 1.09 14.28
C ASP A 148 1.39 0.71 13.13
N VAL A 149 0.79 0.36 11.98
CA VAL A 149 1.49 -0.01 10.74
C VAL A 149 0.84 0.67 9.57
N ILE A 150 1.64 1.18 8.65
CA ILE A 150 1.19 1.66 7.33
C ILE A 150 1.87 0.81 6.26
N SER A 151 1.09 0.35 5.30
CA SER A 151 1.50 -0.34 4.09
C SER A 151 1.24 0.56 2.88
N ALA A 152 2.28 0.85 2.10
CA ALA A 152 2.24 1.62 0.85
C ALA A 152 3.01 0.84 -0.23
N LEU A 153 2.36 -0.19 -0.80
CA LEU A 153 3.00 -1.12 -1.72
C LEU A 153 2.73 -0.73 -3.17
N GLU A 154 3.80 -0.49 -3.93
CA GLU A 154 3.76 -0.10 -5.35
C GLU A 154 2.91 1.17 -5.59
N ILE A 155 3.02 2.17 -4.71
CA ILE A 155 2.25 3.40 -4.80
C ILE A 155 3.15 4.65 -4.90
N ILE A 156 4.33 4.63 -4.27
CA ILE A 156 5.15 5.84 -4.13
C ILE A 156 5.68 6.40 -5.46
N GLU A 157 5.82 5.56 -6.49
CA GLU A 157 6.19 5.96 -7.85
C GLU A 157 5.05 6.65 -8.63
N HIS A 158 3.81 6.51 -8.15
CA HIS A 158 2.60 7.05 -8.78
C HIS A 158 2.15 8.37 -8.16
N VAL A 159 2.73 8.78 -7.03
CA VAL A 159 2.36 10.05 -6.39
C VAL A 159 3.08 11.24 -7.02
N ARG A 160 2.46 12.42 -6.96
CA ARG A 160 3.05 13.67 -7.49
C ARG A 160 4.36 14.06 -6.80
N ASN A 161 4.41 13.88 -5.49
CA ASN A 161 5.56 14.25 -4.67
C ASN A 161 5.84 13.17 -3.62
N PRO A 162 6.81 12.27 -3.86
CA PRO A 162 7.18 11.21 -2.92
C PRO A 162 7.57 11.72 -1.52
N GLN A 163 8.25 12.87 -1.44
CA GLN A 163 8.65 13.46 -0.16
C GLN A 163 7.43 13.90 0.67
N ALA A 164 6.48 14.61 0.04
CA ALA A 164 5.26 15.03 0.71
C ALA A 164 4.40 13.83 1.12
N PHE A 165 4.34 12.80 0.27
CA PHE A 165 3.62 11.57 0.59
C PHE A 165 4.24 10.85 1.81
N LEU A 166 5.55 10.71 1.88
CA LEU A 166 6.23 10.15 3.07
C LEU A 166 5.94 10.96 4.33
N GLN A 167 5.81 12.29 4.23
CA GLN A 167 5.42 13.13 5.36
C GLN A 167 3.99 12.84 5.84
N LEU A 168 3.04 12.60 4.91
CA LEU A 168 1.68 12.17 5.25
C LEU A 168 1.71 10.81 5.97
N LEU A 169 2.45 9.84 5.41
CA LEU A 169 2.58 8.51 6.04
C LEU A 169 3.19 8.62 7.45
N ALA A 170 4.23 9.45 7.63
CA ALA A 170 4.81 9.70 8.95
C ALA A 170 3.77 10.28 9.92
N THR A 171 2.94 11.23 9.48
CA THR A 171 1.90 11.85 10.30
C THR A 171 0.84 10.82 10.72
N LEU A 172 0.44 9.93 9.82
CA LEU A 172 -0.54 8.86 10.05
C LEU A 172 0.01 7.68 10.89
N THR A 173 1.33 7.58 11.06
CA THR A 173 1.95 6.51 11.86
C THR A 173 2.03 6.94 13.33
N ARG A 174 1.65 6.10 14.28
CA ARG A 174 1.87 6.35 15.72
C ARG A 174 3.36 6.43 16.04
N PRO A 175 3.79 7.21 17.05
CA PRO A 175 5.17 7.14 17.54
C PRO A 175 5.59 5.70 17.85
N GLY A 176 6.75 5.27 17.38
CA GLY A 176 7.21 3.88 17.46
C GLY A 176 6.53 2.92 16.48
N GLY A 177 5.57 3.37 15.69
CA GLY A 177 4.91 2.59 14.63
C GLY A 177 5.76 2.43 13.36
N TYR A 178 5.23 1.73 12.38
CA TYR A 178 5.99 1.26 11.23
C TYR A 178 5.36 1.70 9.91
N VAL A 179 6.21 2.00 8.92
CA VAL A 179 5.82 2.29 7.54
C VAL A 179 6.55 1.34 6.60
N ALA A 180 5.80 0.52 5.89
CA ALA A 180 6.31 -0.33 4.82
C ALA A 180 6.07 0.33 3.46
N VAL A 181 7.11 0.43 2.64
CA VAL A 181 7.04 0.96 1.28
C VAL A 181 7.69 -0.04 0.33
N SER A 182 7.01 -0.42 -0.75
CA SER A 182 7.64 -1.15 -1.87
C SER A 182 7.55 -0.36 -3.15
N THR A 183 8.53 -0.54 -4.03
CA THR A 183 8.58 0.10 -5.35
C THR A 183 9.66 -0.54 -6.24
N LEU A 184 9.63 -0.20 -7.52
CA LEU A 184 10.70 -0.55 -8.47
C LEU A 184 11.95 0.31 -8.22
N ASN A 185 13.13 -0.32 -8.31
CA ASN A 185 14.40 0.39 -8.20
C ASN A 185 14.78 1.04 -9.54
N ARG A 186 15.34 2.26 -9.53
CA ARG A 186 15.83 2.96 -10.71
C ARG A 186 17.19 2.42 -11.17
N THR A 187 17.18 1.24 -11.80
CA THR A 187 18.35 0.56 -12.36
C THR A 187 18.13 0.18 -13.82
N LEU A 188 19.20 -0.12 -14.55
CA LEU A 188 19.08 -0.65 -15.91
C LEU A 188 18.40 -2.02 -15.95
N ARG A 189 18.59 -2.86 -14.92
CA ARG A 189 17.95 -4.18 -14.82
C ARG A 189 16.44 -4.04 -14.64
N SER A 190 15.97 -3.15 -13.75
CA SER A 190 14.55 -2.90 -13.57
C SER A 190 13.91 -2.32 -14.82
N PHE A 191 14.60 -1.42 -15.52
CA PHE A 191 14.15 -0.88 -16.80
C PHE A 191 13.94 -1.99 -17.85
N LEU A 192 14.92 -2.90 -17.98
CA LEU A 192 14.81 -4.02 -18.92
C LEU A 192 13.68 -4.98 -18.55
N VAL A 193 13.54 -5.31 -17.25
CA VAL A 193 12.47 -6.18 -16.76
C VAL A 193 11.10 -5.51 -16.92
N ALA A 194 10.97 -4.23 -16.59
CA ALA A 194 9.74 -3.48 -16.79
C ALA A 194 9.37 -3.38 -18.28
N LYS A 195 10.35 -3.15 -19.15
CA LYS A 195 10.14 -3.11 -20.61
C LYS A 195 9.73 -4.47 -21.18
N LEU A 196 10.41 -5.57 -20.81
CA LEU A 196 10.08 -6.93 -21.21
C LEU A 196 8.74 -7.38 -20.60
N GLY A 197 8.50 -7.03 -19.33
CA GLY A 197 7.23 -7.27 -18.65
C GLY A 197 6.10 -6.48 -19.30
N ALA A 198 6.34 -5.22 -19.66
CA ALA A 198 5.40 -4.43 -20.44
C ALA A 198 5.08 -5.08 -21.77
N GLU A 199 6.05 -5.57 -22.54
CA GLU A 199 5.79 -6.27 -23.80
C GLU A 199 4.96 -7.56 -23.63
N TYR A 200 5.14 -8.27 -22.51
CA TYR A 200 4.34 -9.47 -22.18
C TYR A 200 2.95 -9.11 -21.62
N VAL A 201 2.84 -8.03 -20.85
CA VAL A 201 1.61 -7.51 -20.25
C VAL A 201 0.92 -6.50 -21.20
N MET A 202 1.63 -5.91 -22.18
CA MET A 202 1.13 -4.92 -23.14
C MET A 202 0.05 -5.42 -24.11
N ARG A 203 -0.35 -6.68 -24.04
CA ARG A 203 -1.67 -7.06 -24.57
C ARG A 203 -2.83 -6.44 -23.78
N PHE A 204 -2.57 -5.85 -22.58
CA PHE A 204 -3.58 -5.34 -21.65
C PHE A 204 -3.26 -3.94 -21.07
N LEU A 205 -2.06 -3.38 -21.28
CA LEU A 205 -1.64 -2.08 -20.75
C LEU A 205 -1.12 -1.18 -21.86
N GLU A 206 -1.53 0.09 -21.86
CA GLU A 206 -1.04 1.08 -22.84
C GLU A 206 0.48 1.35 -22.67
N PRO A 207 1.21 1.63 -23.78
CA PRO A 207 2.62 2.00 -23.73
C PRO A 207 2.82 3.29 -22.91
N GLY A 208 3.67 3.25 -21.88
CA GLY A 208 4.01 4.45 -21.10
C GLY A 208 3.68 4.37 -19.60
N THR A 209 3.07 3.29 -19.13
CA THR A 209 2.63 3.11 -17.74
C THR A 209 3.80 3.13 -16.72
N HIS A 210 5.05 2.92 -17.16
CA HIS A 210 6.23 2.90 -16.27
C HIS A 210 7.26 3.90 -16.77
N ASP A 211 7.12 5.18 -16.38
CA ASP A 211 8.21 6.15 -16.52
C ASP A 211 9.34 5.78 -15.56
N TRP A 212 10.42 5.19 -16.10
CA TRP A 212 11.62 4.83 -15.33
C TRP A 212 12.18 5.98 -14.49
N LYS A 213 11.91 7.22 -14.84
CA LYS A 213 12.32 8.40 -14.06
C LYS A 213 11.60 8.50 -12.72
N LYS A 214 10.40 7.91 -12.62
CA LYS A 214 9.61 7.85 -11.39
C LYS A 214 10.09 6.76 -10.41
N PHE A 215 10.91 5.81 -10.86
CA PHE A 215 11.46 4.77 -9.98
C PHE A 215 12.43 5.37 -8.98
N ILE A 216 12.41 4.88 -7.74
CA ILE A 216 13.13 5.45 -6.61
C ILE A 216 14.23 4.49 -6.16
N ARG A 217 15.45 4.99 -5.98
CA ARG A 217 16.55 4.19 -5.43
C ARG A 217 16.39 4.04 -3.91
N PRO A 218 16.81 2.90 -3.31
CA PRO A 218 16.72 2.70 -1.86
C PRO A 218 17.35 3.83 -1.05
N GLN A 219 18.51 4.36 -1.49
CA GLN A 219 19.19 5.46 -0.80
C GLN A 219 18.44 6.81 -0.91
N GLU A 220 17.72 7.02 -2.01
CA GLU A 220 16.88 8.21 -2.20
C GLU A 220 15.65 8.12 -1.28
N LEU A 221 15.02 6.94 -1.23
CA LEU A 221 13.89 6.68 -0.32
C LEU A 221 14.30 6.87 1.15
N ASP A 222 15.42 6.28 1.59
CA ASP A 222 15.92 6.43 2.96
C ASP A 222 16.20 7.89 3.32
N ARG A 223 16.80 8.66 2.40
CA ARG A 223 17.07 10.10 2.62
C ARG A 223 15.78 10.89 2.79
N MET A 224 14.78 10.66 1.94
CA MET A 224 13.47 11.30 2.02
C MET A 224 12.75 10.91 3.31
N ALA A 225 12.75 9.63 3.66
CA ALA A 225 12.12 9.11 4.87
C ALA A 225 12.71 9.73 6.15
N ARG A 226 14.04 9.85 6.25
CA ARG A 226 14.73 10.50 7.39
C ARG A 226 14.31 11.95 7.57
N GLN A 227 14.06 12.69 6.50
CA GLN A 227 13.58 14.07 6.58
C GLN A 227 12.16 14.17 7.13
N CYS A 228 11.42 13.04 7.15
CA CYS A 228 10.07 12.93 7.70
C CYS A 228 10.03 12.28 9.11
N GLY A 229 11.19 12.07 9.77
CA GLY A 229 11.25 11.37 11.05
C GLY A 229 11.03 9.86 10.95
N LEU A 230 11.28 9.28 9.78
CA LEU A 230 11.20 7.84 9.53
C LEU A 230 12.61 7.26 9.38
N ARG A 231 12.96 6.31 10.25
CA ARG A 231 14.28 5.67 10.25
C ARG A 231 14.19 4.27 9.66
N LEU A 232 15.05 3.99 8.66
CA LEU A 232 15.12 2.68 8.02
C LEU A 232 15.44 1.58 9.06
N ARG A 233 14.62 0.54 9.08
CA ARG A 233 14.73 -0.64 9.94
C ARG A 233 15.15 -1.90 9.18
N ALA A 234 14.54 -2.12 8.01
CA ALA A 234 14.82 -3.28 7.16
C ALA A 234 14.67 -2.91 5.68
N LEU A 235 15.43 -3.59 4.83
CA LEU A 235 15.39 -3.45 3.38
C LEU A 235 15.66 -4.80 2.75
N SER A 236 14.78 -5.24 1.86
CA SER A 236 14.91 -6.51 1.12
C SER A 236 14.48 -6.35 -0.32
N GLY A 237 15.12 -7.06 -1.22
CA GLY A 237 14.64 -7.28 -2.58
C GLY A 237 13.61 -8.42 -2.62
N LEU A 238 12.77 -8.40 -3.64
CA LEU A 238 11.81 -9.47 -3.92
C LEU A 238 12.19 -10.10 -5.25
N SER A 239 12.65 -11.35 -5.24
CA SER A 239 13.16 -12.05 -6.43
C SER A 239 12.27 -13.22 -6.80
N PHE A 240 12.01 -13.36 -8.11
CA PHE A 240 11.28 -14.52 -8.59
C PHE A 240 12.26 -15.69 -8.86
N HIS A 241 12.13 -16.74 -8.06
CA HIS A 241 12.83 -18.02 -8.24
C HIS A 241 11.76 -19.07 -8.56
N PRO A 242 11.57 -19.41 -9.83
CA PRO A 242 10.46 -20.27 -10.22
C PRO A 242 10.34 -21.55 -9.37
N PRO A 243 9.15 -21.88 -8.88
CA PRO A 243 7.85 -21.25 -9.19
C PRO A 243 7.41 -20.15 -8.21
N GLN A 244 8.27 -19.65 -7.31
CA GLN A 244 7.85 -18.78 -6.21
C GLN A 244 8.66 -17.49 -6.10
N TRP A 245 8.08 -16.49 -5.45
CA TRP A 245 8.77 -15.28 -5.01
C TRP A 245 9.46 -15.53 -3.68
N VAL A 246 10.65 -14.99 -3.52
CA VAL A 246 11.46 -15.10 -2.30
C VAL A 246 12.06 -13.77 -1.90
N GLU A 247 12.26 -13.57 -0.60
CA GLU A 247 13.06 -12.48 -0.07
C GLU A 247 14.52 -12.63 -0.51
N SER A 248 15.15 -11.52 -0.89
CA SER A 248 16.50 -11.49 -1.43
C SER A 248 17.28 -10.27 -0.90
N ARG A 249 18.60 -10.36 -0.94
CA ARG A 249 19.48 -9.19 -0.75
C ARG A 249 19.65 -8.38 -2.03
N ASP A 250 19.24 -8.90 -3.17
CA ASP A 250 19.30 -8.21 -4.46
C ASP A 250 18.11 -7.27 -4.62
N THR A 251 18.33 -5.99 -4.40
CA THR A 251 17.35 -4.91 -4.58
C THR A 251 17.40 -4.29 -5.97
N SER A 252 18.06 -4.92 -6.94
CA SER A 252 18.32 -4.30 -8.24
C SER A 252 17.08 -4.12 -9.14
N ILE A 253 16.00 -4.85 -8.91
CA ILE A 253 14.75 -4.76 -9.70
C ILE A 253 13.68 -4.03 -8.90
N ASN A 254 13.28 -4.61 -7.77
CA ASN A 254 12.33 -4.05 -6.84
C ASN A 254 12.83 -4.23 -5.40
N TYR A 255 12.20 -3.56 -4.47
CA TYR A 255 12.51 -3.72 -3.06
C TYR A 255 11.32 -3.36 -2.18
N ILE A 256 11.38 -3.85 -0.95
CA ILE A 256 10.49 -3.46 0.14
C ILE A 256 11.34 -2.93 1.29
N ALA A 257 10.95 -1.81 1.86
CA ALA A 257 11.62 -1.14 2.96
C ALA A 257 10.66 -0.96 4.15
N MET A 258 11.14 -1.20 5.36
CA MET A 258 10.44 -0.92 6.60
C MET A 258 11.11 0.24 7.30
N PHE A 259 10.33 1.23 7.66
CA PHE A 259 10.75 2.37 8.48
C PHE A 259 10.03 2.32 9.83
N VAL A 260 10.68 2.87 10.86
CA VAL A 260 10.07 3.13 12.16
C VAL A 260 9.96 4.63 12.37
N ARG A 261 8.82 5.11 12.85
CA ARG A 261 8.63 6.50 13.26
C ARG A 261 9.27 6.70 14.63
N ASP A 262 10.20 7.66 14.73
CA ASP A 262 10.83 8.06 15.98
C ASP A 262 9.85 8.76 16.92
#